data_954cd4a07f65726b3ed53032eb27b9cc
#
_entry.id   954cd4a07f65726b3ed53032eb27b9cc
#
_cell.length_a   1.000
_cell.length_b   1.000
_cell.length_c   1.000
_cell.angle_alpha   90.00
_cell.angle_beta   90.00
_cell.angle_gamma   90.00
#
_symmetry.space_group_name_H-M   'P 1'
#
loop_
_entity.id
_entity.type
_entity.pdbx_description
1 polymer ?
#
loop_
_entity_poly.entity_id
_entity_poly.type
_entity_poly.pdbx_seq_one_letter_code
_entity_poly.pdbx_strand_id
1 'polypeptide(L)'
;SHFFEYLINTSRIYWRKEMEYAFDGNLNAMSKYHAQHPFDIEGVSLTPEEIKEQKANLINKIFTFGYMMHHFKSPERAWAPMAMDNKIGEENECNGRSGKSFFFKVLSILMKTVKLSGRNPKLMDNPHVFDQVNQHTQLLLLDDCDRYLNTGLFYDNITSDMTVNPKNNQSFTIPFEDSPKLAFTTNYVPSDFDPSSEARLIYMVFSDYYHQKTEDNDYLETRTIR
;
A
#
# COMPACT_ATOMS: atom_id res chain seq x y z
N SER A 1 -6.09 18.36 -7.10
CA SER A 1 -5.27 17.41 -7.88
C SER A 1 -5.95 16.05 -7.85
N HIS A 2 -6.11 15.41 -9.02
CA HIS A 2 -6.73 14.08 -9.14
C HIS A 2 -6.02 13.01 -8.30
N PHE A 3 -4.71 13.13 -8.10
CA PHE A 3 -3.99 12.20 -7.24
C PHE A 3 -4.39 12.35 -5.77
N PHE A 4 -4.62 13.57 -5.28
CA PHE A 4 -5.08 13.77 -3.92
C PHE A 4 -6.51 13.26 -3.71
N GLU A 5 -7.40 13.49 -4.67
CA GLU A 5 -8.74 12.89 -4.70
C GLU A 5 -8.68 11.35 -4.66
N TYR A 6 -7.76 10.74 -5.42
CA TYR A 6 -7.52 9.31 -5.35
C TYR A 6 -7.08 8.86 -3.95
N LEU A 7 -6.18 9.58 -3.27
CA LEU A 7 -5.77 9.25 -1.90
C LEU A 7 -6.96 9.29 -0.92
N ILE A 8 -7.81 10.31 -1.04
CA ILE A 8 -9.03 10.43 -0.24
C ILE A 8 -9.97 9.25 -0.52
N ASN A 9 -10.30 9.00 -1.77
CA ASN A 9 -11.25 7.96 -2.15
C ASN A 9 -10.78 6.56 -1.73
N THR A 10 -9.48 6.24 -1.89
CA THR A 10 -8.93 4.97 -1.40
C THR A 10 -8.83 4.90 0.13
N SER A 11 -9.04 6.00 0.83
CA SER A 11 -9.07 6.05 2.29
C SER A 11 -10.47 6.00 2.89
N ARG A 12 -11.52 6.07 2.07
CA ARG A 12 -12.93 5.93 2.50
C ARG A 12 -13.26 4.47 2.82
N ILE A 13 -12.75 3.98 3.94
CA ILE A 13 -12.92 2.57 4.34
C ILE A 13 -14.36 2.24 4.76
N TYR A 14 -15.15 3.26 5.10
CA TYR A 14 -16.55 3.16 5.51
C TYR A 14 -17.55 3.65 4.45
N TRP A 15 -17.14 3.79 3.17
CA TRP A 15 -17.99 4.31 2.11
C TRP A 15 -19.30 3.54 1.90
N ARG A 16 -19.32 2.22 2.15
CA ARG A 16 -20.52 1.39 2.04
C ARG A 16 -21.54 1.75 3.11
N LYS A 17 -21.06 1.92 4.34
CA LYS A 17 -21.92 2.37 5.46
C LYS A 17 -22.47 3.77 5.18
N GLU A 18 -21.65 4.67 4.70
CA GLU A 18 -22.07 6.00 4.28
C GLU A 18 -23.15 5.93 3.19
N MET A 19 -22.97 5.09 2.18
CA MET A 19 -23.94 4.87 1.11
C MET A 19 -25.29 4.37 1.65
N GLU A 20 -25.28 3.39 2.55
CA GLU A 20 -26.50 2.82 3.13
C GLU A 20 -27.24 3.80 4.00
N TYR A 21 -26.55 4.50 4.91
CA TYR A 21 -27.21 5.32 5.94
C TYR A 21 -27.46 6.78 5.51
N ALA A 22 -26.66 7.34 4.63
CA ALA A 22 -26.81 8.73 4.20
C ALA A 22 -27.46 8.88 2.81
N PHE A 23 -27.41 7.84 1.99
CA PHE A 23 -27.87 7.88 0.60
C PHE A 23 -28.85 6.75 0.26
N ASP A 24 -29.46 6.09 1.25
CA ASP A 24 -30.44 5.03 1.08
C ASP A 24 -29.99 3.92 0.08
N GLY A 25 -28.71 3.53 0.14
CA GLY A 25 -28.10 2.58 -0.78
C GLY A 25 -27.86 3.11 -2.20
N ASN A 26 -28.09 4.40 -2.46
CA ASN A 26 -27.94 4.98 -3.79
C ASN A 26 -26.48 5.39 -4.07
N LEU A 27 -25.75 4.53 -4.77
CA LEU A 27 -24.38 4.76 -5.17
C LEU A 27 -24.19 6.03 -6.02
N ASN A 28 -25.13 6.32 -6.93
CA ASN A 28 -25.04 7.49 -7.81
C ASN A 28 -25.21 8.80 -7.02
N ALA A 29 -26.12 8.84 -6.06
CA ALA A 29 -26.30 9.99 -5.18
C ALA A 29 -25.04 10.26 -4.35
N MET A 30 -24.47 9.23 -3.72
CA MET A 30 -23.21 9.32 -3.00
C MET A 30 -22.06 9.76 -3.91
N SER A 31 -21.95 9.20 -5.11
CA SER A 31 -20.92 9.55 -6.09
C SER A 31 -20.97 11.01 -6.48
N LYS A 32 -22.19 11.53 -6.71
CA LYS A 32 -22.41 12.95 -7.02
C LYS A 32 -22.03 13.85 -5.85
N TYR A 33 -22.36 13.44 -4.63
CA TYR A 33 -21.97 14.16 -3.41
C TYR A 33 -20.42 14.20 -3.29
N HIS A 34 -19.73 13.08 -3.41
CA HIS A 34 -18.28 13.03 -3.34
C HIS A 34 -17.60 13.85 -4.46
N ALA A 35 -18.17 13.88 -5.67
CA ALA A 35 -17.65 14.69 -6.76
C ALA A 35 -17.79 16.20 -6.47
N GLN A 36 -18.82 16.63 -5.74
CA GLN A 36 -18.99 18.01 -5.29
C GLN A 36 -18.12 18.35 -4.06
N HIS A 37 -17.71 17.34 -3.28
CA HIS A 37 -16.92 17.48 -2.06
C HIS A 37 -15.64 16.61 -2.14
N PRO A 38 -14.76 16.80 -3.16
CA PRO A 38 -13.67 15.85 -3.48
C PRO A 38 -12.60 15.79 -2.39
N PHE A 39 -12.55 16.73 -1.46
CA PHE A 39 -11.57 16.79 -0.37
C PHE A 39 -12.16 16.47 1.00
N ASP A 40 -13.44 16.19 1.07
CA ASP A 40 -14.08 15.76 2.30
C ASP A 40 -13.79 14.26 2.55
N ILE A 41 -13.03 13.95 3.60
CA ILE A 41 -12.74 12.58 4.07
C ILE A 41 -13.66 12.17 5.21
N GLU A 42 -14.40 13.09 5.82
CA GLU A 42 -15.20 12.78 7.00
C GLU A 42 -16.38 11.88 6.67
N GLY A 43 -16.96 12.06 5.47
CA GLY A 43 -18.17 11.34 5.06
C GLY A 43 -19.41 11.82 5.80
N VAL A 44 -20.57 11.31 5.38
CA VAL A 44 -21.87 11.64 5.96
C VAL A 44 -22.36 10.47 6.82
N SER A 45 -22.93 10.75 8.00
CA SER A 45 -23.48 9.73 8.90
C SER A 45 -22.49 8.72 9.46
N LEU A 46 -21.20 9.04 9.50
CA LEU A 46 -20.18 8.23 10.18
C LEU A 46 -20.00 8.68 11.63
N THR A 47 -19.59 7.74 12.49
CA THR A 47 -19.25 8.06 13.88
C THR A 47 -17.91 8.80 13.96
N PRO A 48 -17.64 9.54 15.07
CA PRO A 48 -16.35 10.21 15.26
C PRO A 48 -15.15 9.26 15.18
N GLU A 49 -15.30 8.01 15.65
CA GLU A 49 -14.28 6.96 15.61
C GLU A 49 -13.99 6.55 14.16
N GLU A 50 -15.02 6.30 13.36
CA GLU A 50 -14.89 5.94 11.94
C GLU A 50 -14.25 7.08 11.12
N ILE A 51 -14.65 8.31 11.39
CA ILE A 51 -14.03 9.50 10.79
C ILE A 51 -12.55 9.58 11.16
N LYS A 52 -12.21 9.32 12.43
CA LYS A 52 -10.82 9.32 12.91
C LYS A 52 -9.98 8.25 12.19
N GLU A 53 -10.52 7.06 12.00
CA GLU A 53 -9.84 5.97 11.29
C GLU A 53 -9.63 6.32 9.81
N GLN A 54 -10.63 6.86 9.12
CA GLN A 54 -10.47 7.31 7.73
C GLN A 54 -9.40 8.40 7.60
N LYS A 55 -9.41 9.38 8.51
CA LYS A 55 -8.39 10.44 8.55
C LYS A 55 -6.99 9.89 8.82
N ALA A 56 -6.84 8.98 9.79
CA ALA A 56 -5.56 8.35 10.08
C ALA A 56 -5.01 7.57 8.87
N ASN A 57 -5.88 6.84 8.18
CA ASN A 57 -5.51 6.10 6.97
C ASN A 57 -5.07 7.03 5.83
N LEU A 58 -5.76 8.17 5.63
CA LEU A 58 -5.35 9.19 4.66
C LEU A 58 -4.00 9.80 5.05
N ILE A 59 -3.81 10.15 6.32
CA ILE A 59 -2.55 10.71 6.83
C ILE A 59 -1.39 9.73 6.59
N ASN A 60 -1.59 8.42 6.86
CA ASN A 60 -0.57 7.41 6.60
C ASN A 60 -0.19 7.35 5.12
N LYS A 61 -1.14 7.47 4.19
CA LYS A 61 -0.84 7.50 2.75
C LYS A 61 -0.07 8.74 2.33
N ILE A 62 -0.48 9.93 2.82
CA ILE A 62 0.20 11.20 2.54
C ILE A 62 1.62 11.17 3.12
N PHE A 63 1.75 10.74 4.37
CA PHE A 63 3.04 10.60 5.03
C PHE A 63 3.96 9.64 4.26
N THR A 64 3.44 8.47 3.91
CA THR A 64 4.17 7.45 3.14
C THR A 64 4.64 8.01 1.80
N PHE A 65 3.76 8.71 1.07
CA PHE A 65 4.13 9.30 -0.21
C PHE A 65 5.29 10.29 -0.04
N GLY A 66 5.18 11.21 0.93
CA GLY A 66 6.24 12.16 1.25
C GLY A 66 7.54 11.48 1.71
N TYR A 67 7.43 10.49 2.61
CA TYR A 67 8.58 9.71 3.09
C TYR A 67 9.31 8.98 1.96
N MET A 68 8.59 8.41 1.01
CA MET A 68 9.21 7.72 -0.12
C MET A 68 9.88 8.66 -1.11
N MET A 69 9.42 9.90 -1.23
CA MET A 69 9.91 10.89 -2.20
C MET A 69 11.32 11.42 -1.91
N HIS A 70 11.84 11.27 -0.70
CA HIS A 70 13.19 11.72 -0.37
C HIS A 70 14.13 10.54 -0.06
N HIS A 71 15.44 10.75 -0.29
CA HIS A 71 16.47 9.71 -0.05
C HIS A 71 16.83 9.56 1.43
N PHE A 72 16.62 10.58 2.23
CA PHE A 72 17.05 10.56 3.62
C PHE A 72 16.48 9.37 4.38
N LYS A 73 17.36 8.66 5.08
CA LYS A 73 17.03 7.57 6.01
C LYS A 73 17.72 7.84 7.35
N SER A 74 17.08 7.44 8.43
CA SER A 74 17.66 7.43 9.76
C SER A 74 17.41 6.06 10.38
N PRO A 75 18.40 5.43 11.03
CA PRO A 75 18.21 4.13 11.68
C PRO A 75 17.05 4.11 12.69
N GLU A 76 16.81 5.25 13.35
CA GLU A 76 15.72 5.41 14.31
C GLU A 76 14.33 5.57 13.64
N ARG A 77 14.30 5.89 12.35
CA ARG A 77 13.07 6.21 11.58
C ARG A 77 13.10 5.59 10.20
N ALA A 78 13.58 4.36 10.11
CA ALA A 78 13.57 3.60 8.88
C ALA A 78 12.28 2.76 8.83
N TRP A 79 11.40 3.11 7.90
CA TRP A 79 10.12 2.43 7.72
C TRP A 79 9.97 1.85 6.32
N ALA A 80 9.14 0.81 6.23
CA ALA A 80 8.66 0.27 4.96
C ALA A 80 7.12 0.32 4.94
N PRO A 81 6.50 0.98 3.97
CA PRO A 81 5.06 0.96 3.82
C PRO A 81 4.57 -0.42 3.39
N MET A 82 3.47 -0.84 4.00
CA MET A 82 2.73 -2.04 3.64
C MET A 82 1.31 -1.64 3.22
N ALA A 83 1.02 -1.76 1.94
CA ALA A 83 -0.30 -1.49 1.39
C ALA A 83 -1.14 -2.76 1.34
N MET A 84 -2.32 -2.71 1.95
CA MET A 84 -3.23 -3.84 2.05
C MET A 84 -4.66 -3.44 1.69
N ASP A 85 -5.52 -4.43 1.39
CA ASP A 85 -6.94 -4.19 1.17
C ASP A 85 -7.71 -4.07 2.49
N ASN A 86 -8.76 -3.24 2.49
CA ASN A 86 -9.65 -3.08 3.63
C ASN A 86 -10.52 -4.32 3.87
N LYS A 87 -10.84 -5.07 2.83
CA LYS A 87 -11.70 -6.24 2.91
C LYS A 87 -10.86 -7.48 3.18
N ILE A 88 -11.13 -8.13 4.30
CA ILE A 88 -10.64 -9.47 4.58
C ILE A 88 -11.53 -10.41 3.77
N GLY A 89 -11.01 -10.94 2.65
CA GLY A 89 -11.69 -11.97 1.88
C GLY A 89 -11.68 -13.32 2.61
N GLU A 90 -12.62 -14.17 2.28
CA GLU A 90 -12.53 -15.60 2.62
C GLU A 90 -11.27 -16.20 1.98
N GLU A 91 -10.81 -17.37 2.44
CA GLU A 91 -9.48 -17.92 2.15
C GLU A 91 -9.04 -17.96 0.67
N ASN A 92 -9.95 -17.77 -0.27
CA ASN A 92 -9.67 -17.81 -1.72
C ASN A 92 -10.12 -16.57 -2.50
N GLU A 93 -10.57 -15.50 -1.83
CA GLU A 93 -10.98 -14.27 -2.52
C GLU A 93 -9.79 -13.29 -2.66
N CYS A 94 -9.33 -13.09 -3.89
CA CYS A 94 -8.44 -12.00 -4.24
C CYS A 94 -9.23 -10.69 -4.37
N ASN A 95 -9.21 -9.85 -3.36
CA ASN A 95 -9.80 -8.50 -3.39
C ASN A 95 -8.87 -7.50 -4.10
N GLY A 96 -8.42 -7.79 -5.30
CA GLY A 96 -7.59 -6.89 -6.09
C GLY A 96 -8.34 -5.65 -6.58
N ARG A 97 -7.59 -4.70 -7.20
CA ARG A 97 -8.11 -3.48 -7.86
C ARG A 97 -8.53 -2.33 -6.94
N SER A 98 -8.15 -2.35 -5.66
CA SER A 98 -8.37 -1.25 -4.71
C SER A 98 -7.51 0.00 -4.98
N GLY A 99 -6.53 -0.09 -5.88
CA GLY A 99 -5.64 1.02 -6.24
C GLY A 99 -4.22 0.93 -5.69
N LYS A 100 -3.86 -0.04 -4.84
CA LYS A 100 -2.50 -0.21 -4.28
C LYS A 100 -1.39 -0.07 -5.33
N SER A 101 -1.50 -0.82 -6.42
CA SER A 101 -0.50 -0.79 -7.49
C SER A 101 -0.42 0.56 -8.19
N PHE A 102 -1.50 1.34 -8.24
CA PHE A 102 -1.48 2.68 -8.79
C PHE A 102 -0.66 3.65 -7.93
N PHE A 103 -0.79 3.57 -6.60
CA PHE A 103 0.01 4.37 -5.66
C PHE A 103 1.51 4.19 -5.92
N PHE A 104 1.97 2.95 -5.99
CA PHE A 104 3.39 2.66 -6.25
C PHE A 104 3.80 2.91 -7.70
N LYS A 105 2.88 2.83 -8.66
CA LYS A 105 3.16 3.21 -10.05
C LYS A 105 3.49 4.70 -10.17
N VAL A 106 2.79 5.57 -9.44
CA VAL A 106 3.11 7.00 -9.40
C VAL A 106 4.52 7.22 -8.82
N LEU A 107 4.86 6.57 -7.72
CA LEU A 107 6.22 6.62 -7.16
C LEU A 107 7.27 6.11 -8.16
N SER A 108 6.98 5.01 -8.87
CA SER A 108 7.91 4.42 -9.86
C SER A 108 8.16 5.31 -11.09
N ILE A 109 7.28 6.27 -11.36
CA ILE A 109 7.53 7.29 -12.40
C ILE A 109 8.54 8.34 -11.92
N LEU A 110 8.55 8.61 -10.61
CA LEU A 110 9.35 9.67 -10.01
C LEU A 110 10.72 9.19 -9.53
N MET A 111 10.92 7.88 -9.37
CA MET A 111 12.14 7.32 -8.80
C MET A 111 12.52 5.98 -9.44
N LYS A 112 13.82 5.63 -9.38
CA LYS A 112 14.31 4.33 -9.86
C LYS A 112 13.82 3.22 -8.95
N THR A 113 12.97 2.37 -9.51
CA THR A 113 12.30 1.28 -8.79
C THR A 113 12.73 -0.07 -9.32
N VAL A 114 13.08 -0.97 -8.40
CA VAL A 114 13.16 -2.41 -8.65
C VAL A 114 11.91 -3.04 -8.08
N LYS A 115 11.23 -3.85 -8.88
CA LYS A 115 10.00 -4.54 -8.49
C LYS A 115 10.27 -6.04 -8.42
N LEU A 116 9.98 -6.64 -7.26
CA LEU A 116 10.02 -8.07 -7.04
C LEU A 116 8.60 -8.61 -6.84
N SER A 117 8.36 -9.82 -7.33
CA SER A 117 7.10 -10.52 -7.03
C SER A 117 7.16 -11.14 -5.64
N GLY A 118 6.25 -10.72 -4.77
CA GLY A 118 6.11 -11.27 -3.42
C GLY A 118 5.31 -12.58 -3.34
N ARG A 119 4.85 -13.12 -4.48
CA ARG A 119 4.00 -14.33 -4.53
C ARG A 119 4.68 -15.61 -4.07
N ASN A 120 6.00 -15.63 -4.06
CA ASN A 120 6.75 -16.77 -3.56
C ASN A 120 7.07 -16.56 -2.06
N PRO A 121 6.47 -17.31 -1.13
CA PRO A 121 6.76 -17.16 0.29
C PRO A 121 8.21 -17.51 0.66
N LYS A 122 8.92 -18.26 -0.21
CA LYS A 122 10.34 -18.61 -0.10
C LYS A 122 11.24 -17.69 -0.90
N LEU A 123 10.82 -16.46 -1.16
CA LEU A 123 11.59 -15.52 -1.99
C LEU A 123 13.01 -15.30 -1.45
N MET A 124 13.18 -15.22 -0.14
CA MET A 124 14.48 -15.00 0.51
C MET A 124 15.41 -16.23 0.53
N ASP A 125 14.92 -17.42 0.16
CA ASP A 125 15.79 -18.60 -0.03
C ASP A 125 16.68 -18.45 -1.27
N ASN A 126 16.34 -17.51 -2.17
CA ASN A 126 17.16 -17.20 -3.34
C ASN A 126 18.27 -16.22 -2.94
N PRO A 127 19.55 -16.61 -2.96
CA PRO A 127 20.66 -15.73 -2.62
C PRO A 127 20.84 -14.55 -3.59
N HIS A 128 20.22 -14.60 -4.76
CA HIS A 128 20.25 -13.59 -5.82
C HIS A 128 18.95 -12.78 -5.91
N VAL A 129 18.14 -12.76 -4.84
CA VAL A 129 16.82 -12.08 -4.84
C VAL A 129 16.93 -10.60 -5.20
N PHE A 130 18.03 -9.97 -4.84
CA PHE A 130 18.30 -8.55 -5.07
C PHE A 130 19.24 -8.29 -6.27
N ASP A 131 19.41 -9.22 -7.19
CA ASP A 131 20.36 -9.10 -8.31
C ASP A 131 20.16 -7.89 -9.21
N GLN A 132 18.92 -7.37 -9.28
CA GLN A 132 18.55 -6.17 -10.05
C GLN A 132 18.79 -4.85 -9.29
N VAL A 133 19.04 -4.93 -7.99
CA VAL A 133 19.29 -3.74 -7.15
C VAL A 133 20.70 -3.23 -7.40
N ASN A 134 20.83 -1.91 -7.50
CA ASN A 134 22.10 -1.22 -7.66
C ASN A 134 22.12 0.10 -6.88
N GLN A 135 23.27 0.78 -6.86
CA GLN A 135 23.48 2.06 -6.13
C GLN A 135 22.51 3.19 -6.51
N HIS A 136 21.79 3.06 -7.63
CA HIS A 136 20.83 4.06 -8.08
C HIS A 136 19.37 3.65 -7.78
N THR A 137 19.16 2.46 -7.24
CA THR A 137 17.82 2.00 -6.86
C THR A 137 17.33 2.79 -5.64
N GLN A 138 16.17 3.41 -5.76
CA GLN A 138 15.59 4.26 -4.71
C GLN A 138 14.43 3.57 -3.99
N LEU A 139 13.69 2.75 -4.72
CA LEU A 139 12.56 1.97 -4.22
C LEU A 139 12.73 0.49 -4.60
N LEU A 140 12.63 -0.37 -3.60
CA LEU A 140 12.51 -1.81 -3.75
C LEU A 140 11.06 -2.21 -3.40
N LEU A 141 10.25 -2.48 -4.41
CA LEU A 141 8.85 -2.83 -4.24
C LEU A 141 8.64 -4.35 -4.31
N LEU A 142 8.20 -4.94 -3.20
CA LEU A 142 7.71 -6.31 -3.16
C LEU A 142 6.20 -6.29 -3.43
N ASP A 143 5.84 -6.64 -4.66
CA ASP A 143 4.45 -6.53 -5.13
C ASP A 143 3.71 -7.86 -5.01
N ASP A 144 2.45 -7.76 -4.59
CA ASP A 144 1.52 -8.90 -4.45
C ASP A 144 2.07 -10.00 -3.53
N CYS A 145 2.46 -9.59 -2.31
CA CYS A 145 3.03 -10.48 -1.31
C CYS A 145 2.02 -11.54 -0.88
N ASP A 146 2.48 -12.80 -0.89
CA ASP A 146 1.75 -13.94 -0.37
C ASP A 146 1.49 -13.80 1.14
N ARG A 147 0.40 -14.38 1.63
CA ARG A 147 0.03 -14.35 3.06
C ARG A 147 1.08 -15.00 3.96
N TYR A 148 1.85 -15.94 3.42
CA TYR A 148 2.89 -16.68 4.14
C TYR A 148 4.29 -16.10 3.93
N LEU A 149 4.43 -15.00 3.19
CA LEU A 149 5.70 -14.31 3.05
C LEU A 149 6.09 -13.72 4.40
N ASN A 150 7.16 -14.23 4.99
CA ASN A 150 7.70 -13.68 6.22
C ASN A 150 8.39 -12.33 5.95
N THR A 151 7.69 -11.24 6.22
CA THR A 151 8.23 -9.87 6.06
C THR A 151 9.37 -9.57 7.00
N GLY A 152 9.46 -10.28 8.13
CA GLY A 152 10.57 -10.16 9.09
C GLY A 152 11.94 -10.44 8.48
N LEU A 153 12.02 -11.26 7.43
CA LEU A 153 13.26 -11.55 6.70
C LEU A 153 13.83 -10.31 5.97
N PHE A 154 13.02 -9.26 5.80
CA PHE A 154 13.44 -8.02 5.15
C PHE A 154 13.80 -6.91 6.15
N TYR A 155 13.63 -7.12 7.46
CA TYR A 155 13.80 -6.05 8.45
C TYR A 155 15.23 -5.52 8.50
N ASP A 156 16.22 -6.39 8.31
CA ASP A 156 17.62 -5.95 8.22
C ASP A 156 17.84 -5.04 7.01
N ASN A 157 17.18 -5.30 5.88
CA ASN A 157 17.27 -4.45 4.69
C ASN A 157 16.57 -3.09 4.87
N ILE A 158 15.66 -2.96 5.85
CA ILE A 158 15.01 -1.70 6.19
C ILE A 158 15.92 -0.82 7.05
N THR A 159 16.72 -1.42 7.96
CA THR A 159 17.42 -0.71 9.03
C THR A 159 18.94 -0.78 8.98
N SER A 160 19.51 -1.54 8.03
CA SER A 160 20.95 -1.78 7.91
C SER A 160 21.43 -1.66 6.46
N ASP A 161 22.72 -1.84 6.25
CA ASP A 161 23.32 -1.92 4.94
C ASP A 161 22.69 -3.06 4.12
N MET A 162 22.61 -2.87 2.81
CA MET A 162 22.03 -3.86 1.91
C MET A 162 23.11 -4.60 1.13
N THR A 163 23.26 -5.91 1.34
CA THR A 163 24.14 -6.75 0.54
C THR A 163 23.41 -7.25 -0.70
N VAL A 164 24.01 -7.02 -1.85
CA VAL A 164 23.51 -7.45 -3.16
C VAL A 164 24.45 -8.53 -3.70
N ASN A 165 23.88 -9.68 -4.09
CA ASN A 165 24.58 -10.80 -4.68
C ASN A 165 24.14 -10.99 -6.14
N PRO A 166 24.70 -10.26 -7.10
CA PRO A 166 24.33 -10.39 -8.51
C PRO A 166 24.72 -11.77 -9.05
N LYS A 167 23.90 -12.32 -9.94
CA LYS A 167 24.24 -13.57 -10.59
C LYS A 167 25.49 -13.40 -11.48
N ASN A 168 26.50 -14.25 -11.29
CA ASN A 168 27.77 -14.24 -12.03
C ASN A 168 28.66 -12.98 -11.83
N ASN A 169 28.46 -12.20 -10.80
CA ASN A 169 29.27 -11.03 -10.45
C ASN A 169 29.64 -11.07 -8.96
N GLN A 170 30.61 -10.23 -8.59
CA GLN A 170 30.98 -10.08 -7.18
C GLN A 170 29.85 -9.43 -6.39
N SER A 171 29.65 -9.90 -5.16
CA SER A 171 28.76 -9.27 -4.19
C SER A 171 29.29 -7.90 -3.81
N PHE A 172 28.38 -6.96 -3.56
CA PHE A 172 28.70 -5.65 -3.04
C PHE A 172 27.67 -5.24 -1.98
N THR A 173 28.06 -4.29 -1.16
CA THR A 173 27.20 -3.75 -0.11
C THR A 173 26.87 -2.30 -0.42
N ILE A 174 25.60 -1.93 -0.32
CA ILE A 174 25.11 -0.57 -0.40
C ILE A 174 24.95 -0.07 1.05
N PRO A 175 25.63 1.02 1.46
CA PRO A 175 25.46 1.59 2.79
C PRO A 175 24.00 1.92 3.09
N PHE A 176 23.62 1.87 4.35
CA PHE A 176 22.23 2.09 4.79
C PHE A 176 21.63 3.39 4.23
N GLU A 177 22.38 4.50 4.25
CA GLU A 177 21.93 5.80 3.78
C GLU A 177 21.61 5.82 2.29
N ASP A 178 22.31 5.01 1.50
CA ASP A 178 22.18 4.91 0.04
C ASP A 178 21.30 3.75 -0.40
N SER A 179 20.97 2.83 0.52
CA SER A 179 20.17 1.66 0.18
C SER A 179 18.71 2.04 -0.12
N PRO A 180 18.02 1.31 -1.03
CA PRO A 180 16.65 1.61 -1.39
C PRO A 180 15.72 1.51 -0.18
N LYS A 181 14.66 2.33 -0.18
CA LYS A 181 13.53 2.11 0.73
C LYS A 181 12.70 0.94 0.22
N LEU A 182 12.28 0.09 1.14
CA LEU A 182 11.42 -1.04 0.84
C LEU A 182 9.95 -0.63 0.90
N ALA A 183 9.13 -1.32 0.10
CA ALA A 183 7.67 -1.24 0.20
C ALA A 183 7.04 -2.60 -0.15
N PHE A 184 5.88 -2.87 0.45
CA PHE A 184 5.16 -4.11 0.27
C PHE A 184 3.73 -3.83 -0.19
N THR A 185 3.20 -4.65 -1.12
CA THR A 185 1.76 -4.72 -1.38
C THR A 185 1.27 -6.13 -1.10
N THR A 186 0.09 -6.25 -0.53
CA THR A 186 -0.55 -7.54 -0.27
C THR A 186 -2.07 -7.41 -0.38
N ASN A 187 -2.75 -8.53 -0.64
CA ASN A 187 -4.20 -8.62 -0.59
C ASN A 187 -4.68 -9.17 0.77
N TYR A 188 -3.75 -9.48 1.67
CA TYR A 188 -4.01 -10.11 2.95
C TYR A 188 -3.70 -9.15 4.10
N VAL A 189 -4.39 -9.35 5.21
CA VAL A 189 -3.99 -8.71 6.47
C VAL A 189 -2.90 -9.57 7.10
N PRO A 190 -1.78 -9.00 7.54
CA PRO A 190 -0.75 -9.75 8.25
C PRO A 190 -1.35 -10.44 9.48
N SER A 191 -0.98 -11.71 9.71
CA SER A 191 -1.45 -12.48 10.87
C SER A 191 -0.75 -12.06 12.16
N ASP A 192 0.47 -11.55 12.05
CA ASP A 192 1.34 -11.28 13.19
C ASP A 192 1.69 -9.79 13.26
N PHE A 193 1.11 -9.12 14.27
CA PHE A 193 1.45 -7.77 14.66
C PHE A 193 2.38 -7.84 15.86
N ASP A 194 3.66 -8.09 15.62
CA ASP A 194 4.67 -8.05 16.67
C ASP A 194 5.27 -6.63 16.85
N PRO A 195 5.93 -6.33 17.96
CA PRO A 195 6.54 -5.02 18.19
C PRO A 195 7.60 -4.66 17.14
N SER A 196 8.25 -5.64 16.51
CA SER A 196 9.24 -5.42 15.45
C SER A 196 8.57 -4.93 14.17
N SER A 197 7.41 -5.50 13.81
CA SER A 197 6.59 -5.08 12.68
C SER A 197 6.05 -3.67 12.89
N GLU A 198 5.50 -3.39 14.07
CA GLU A 198 4.97 -2.05 14.42
C GLU A 198 6.04 -0.97 14.34
N ALA A 199 7.28 -1.27 14.73
CA ALA A 199 8.37 -0.31 14.69
C ALA A 199 8.87 0.00 13.26
N ARG A 200 8.66 -0.90 12.29
CA ARG A 200 9.26 -0.84 10.95
C ARG A 200 8.26 -0.71 9.81
N LEU A 201 7.00 -1.03 10.03
CA LEU A 201 6.00 -1.02 8.96
C LEU A 201 5.01 0.15 9.14
N ILE A 202 4.70 0.83 8.04
CA ILE A 202 3.61 1.80 7.96
C ILE A 202 2.46 1.13 7.22
N TYR A 203 1.39 0.84 7.93
CA TYR A 203 0.23 0.20 7.34
C TYR A 203 -0.65 1.22 6.61
N MET A 204 -0.97 0.91 5.36
CA MET A 204 -1.89 1.66 4.52
C MET A 204 -3.01 0.75 4.05
N VAL A 205 -4.22 1.06 4.46
CA VAL A 205 -5.41 0.31 4.06
C VAL A 205 -6.05 0.98 2.84
N PHE A 206 -6.27 0.21 1.78
CA PHE A 206 -6.92 0.68 0.57
C PHE A 206 -8.36 0.16 0.54
N SER A 207 -9.31 1.08 0.54
CA SER A 207 -10.72 0.73 0.40
C SER A 207 -11.03 0.24 -1.01
N ASP A 208 -12.09 -0.53 -1.13
CA ASP A 208 -12.65 -0.95 -2.40
C ASP A 208 -13.60 0.10 -3.02
N TYR A 209 -13.41 1.38 -2.69
CA TYR A 209 -14.15 2.49 -3.28
C TYR A 209 -14.07 2.48 -4.82
N TYR A 210 -12.87 2.20 -5.36
CA TYR A 210 -12.69 1.86 -6.77
C TYR A 210 -12.85 0.35 -6.93
N HIS A 211 -13.87 -0.07 -7.65
CA HIS A 211 -14.18 -1.48 -7.85
C HIS A 211 -14.78 -1.72 -9.23
N GLN A 212 -14.76 -2.96 -9.69
CA GLN A 212 -15.53 -3.41 -10.84
C GLN A 212 -16.88 -3.98 -10.37
N LYS A 213 -17.90 -3.84 -11.22
CA LYS A 213 -19.16 -4.57 -11.03
C LYS A 213 -18.87 -6.07 -11.15
N THR A 214 -19.31 -6.83 -10.15
CA THR A 214 -19.30 -8.31 -10.14
C THR A 214 -20.73 -8.79 -9.92
N GLU A 215 -20.97 -10.10 -10.08
CA GLU A 215 -22.28 -10.69 -9.80
C GLU A 215 -22.69 -10.52 -8.33
N ASP A 216 -21.69 -10.47 -7.43
CA ASP A 216 -21.89 -10.37 -5.97
C ASP A 216 -22.08 -8.93 -5.47
N ASN A 217 -21.75 -7.94 -6.27
CA ASN A 217 -21.98 -6.54 -5.94
C ASN A 217 -22.95 -5.92 -6.93
N ASP A 218 -24.11 -5.54 -6.47
CA ASP A 218 -25.18 -4.96 -7.29
C ASP A 218 -24.97 -3.45 -7.56
N TYR A 219 -23.72 -3.01 -7.66
CA TYR A 219 -23.41 -1.63 -7.98
C TYR A 219 -23.68 -1.32 -9.44
N LEU A 220 -24.45 -0.25 -9.69
CA LEU A 220 -24.86 0.15 -11.05
C LEU A 220 -23.69 0.60 -11.92
N GLU A 221 -22.59 1.07 -11.33
CA GLU A 221 -21.45 1.62 -12.04
C GLU A 221 -20.12 1.02 -11.58
N THR A 222 -19.25 0.77 -12.53
CA THR A 222 -17.85 0.41 -12.28
C THR A 222 -17.05 1.66 -11.95
N ARG A 223 -16.35 1.67 -10.84
CA ARG A 223 -15.42 2.73 -10.47
C ARG A 223 -14.01 2.32 -10.77
N THR A 224 -13.45 2.85 -11.83
CA THR A 224 -12.07 2.59 -12.22
C THR A 224 -11.21 3.85 -12.07
N ILE A 225 -9.95 3.64 -11.69
CA ILE A 225 -8.93 4.69 -11.76
C ILE A 225 -8.55 4.85 -13.25
N ARG A 226 -8.81 6.00 -13.82
CA ARG A 226 -8.47 6.35 -15.22
C ARG A 226 -7.19 7.15 -15.29
#